data_082422aac5eab6ca24ff33f67ee77486
#
_entry.id   082422aac5eab6ca24ff33f67ee77486
#
_cell.length_a   1.000
_cell.length_b   1.000
_cell.length_c   1.000
_cell.angle_alpha   90.00
_cell.angle_beta   90.00
_cell.angle_gamma   90.00
#
_symmetry.space_group_name_H-M   'P 1'
#
loop_
_entity.id
_entity.type
_entity.pdbx_description
1 polymer ?
#
loop_
_entity_poly.entity_id
_entity_poly.type
_entity_poly.pdbx_seq_one_letter_code
_entity_poly.pdbx_strand_id
1 'polypeptide(L)'
;NQYSARTLGTLSKLTSEAGRHAEAAKAYRALYDVVQTADERAAAATGYFRSVEAGGDDAATLAAAAEEEALPDAGTTAQREAKFARATILRRGGKQAEALPLYRELSREVKTAEGAESAYRVIEATLGGGDAAAAETLIFAFAEKGSPHAYWVAKAYIALGDIYAGRDDSFQARATYQSIVDGYAPADDGIVAEAKARIEKLKK
;
A
#
# COMPACT_ATOMS: atom_id res chain seq x y z
N ASN A 1 25.53 -25.00 -14.38
CA ASN A 1 25.16 -23.60 -14.47
C ASN A 1 26.25 -22.80 -15.15
N GLN A 2 25.95 -22.18 -16.30
CA GLN A 2 26.94 -21.42 -17.12
C GLN A 2 27.37 -20.10 -16.47
N TYR A 3 26.64 -19.62 -15.46
CA TYR A 3 26.92 -18.32 -14.84
C TYR A 3 27.12 -18.47 -13.33
N SER A 4 28.14 -17.78 -12.81
CA SER A 4 28.37 -17.70 -11.36
C SER A 4 27.33 -16.82 -10.68
N ALA A 5 27.10 -17.01 -9.36
CA ALA A 5 26.25 -16.16 -8.56
C ALA A 5 26.58 -14.67 -8.70
N ARG A 6 27.87 -14.33 -8.77
CA ARG A 6 28.34 -12.95 -9.00
C ARG A 6 27.87 -12.38 -10.33
N THR A 7 27.97 -13.15 -11.41
CA THR A 7 27.54 -12.71 -12.76
C THR A 7 26.03 -12.51 -12.79
N LEU A 8 25.26 -13.46 -12.23
CA LEU A 8 23.79 -13.35 -12.14
C LEU A 8 23.36 -12.18 -11.27
N GLY A 9 24.02 -11.95 -10.13
CA GLY A 9 23.74 -10.81 -9.25
C GLY A 9 24.00 -9.47 -9.97
N THR A 10 25.09 -9.36 -10.75
CA THR A 10 25.36 -8.16 -11.57
C THR A 10 24.30 -7.98 -12.67
N LEU A 11 23.95 -9.06 -13.38
CA LEU A 11 22.96 -9.02 -14.45
C LEU A 11 21.59 -8.62 -13.93
N SER A 12 21.13 -9.23 -12.82
CA SER A 12 19.82 -8.93 -12.22
C SER A 12 19.71 -7.45 -11.80
N LYS A 13 20.76 -6.91 -11.19
CA LYS A 13 20.81 -5.51 -10.80
C LYS A 13 20.75 -4.56 -12.00
N LEU A 14 21.64 -4.76 -13.00
CA LEU A 14 21.72 -3.92 -14.19
C LEU A 14 20.41 -3.96 -15.01
N THR A 15 19.79 -5.14 -15.15
CA THR A 15 18.53 -5.26 -15.88
C THR A 15 17.37 -4.60 -15.13
N SER A 16 17.35 -4.70 -13.80
CA SER A 16 16.37 -4.02 -12.94
C SER A 16 16.52 -2.49 -13.05
N GLU A 17 17.73 -1.95 -12.90
CA GLU A 17 18.03 -0.52 -13.04
C GLU A 17 17.69 0.03 -14.43
N ALA A 18 17.84 -0.80 -15.47
CA ALA A 18 17.48 -0.45 -16.85
C ALA A 18 15.97 -0.58 -17.14
N GLY A 19 15.13 -0.94 -16.17
CA GLY A 19 13.69 -1.14 -16.36
C GLY A 19 13.32 -2.39 -17.18
N ARG A 20 14.29 -3.30 -17.40
CA ARG A 20 14.08 -4.55 -18.15
C ARG A 20 13.54 -5.64 -17.21
N HIS A 21 12.32 -5.43 -16.73
CA HIS A 21 11.73 -6.20 -15.62
C HIS A 21 11.66 -7.71 -15.88
N ALA A 22 11.28 -8.13 -17.08
CA ALA A 22 11.21 -9.55 -17.42
C ALA A 22 12.60 -10.24 -17.44
N GLU A 23 13.63 -9.52 -17.87
CA GLU A 23 15.00 -10.03 -17.86
C GLU A 23 15.56 -10.04 -16.43
N ALA A 24 15.25 -9.02 -15.64
CA ALA A 24 15.62 -8.95 -14.23
C ALA A 24 14.99 -10.10 -13.44
N ALA A 25 13.71 -10.38 -13.64
CA ALA A 25 13.02 -11.51 -13.00
C ALA A 25 13.70 -12.85 -13.34
N LYS A 26 14.02 -13.08 -14.61
CA LYS A 26 14.74 -14.31 -15.03
C LYS A 26 16.13 -14.41 -14.38
N ALA A 27 16.86 -13.31 -14.30
CA ALA A 27 18.20 -13.29 -13.70
C ALA A 27 18.13 -13.52 -12.17
N TYR A 28 17.18 -12.92 -11.47
CA TYR A 28 16.96 -13.16 -10.03
C TYR A 28 16.52 -14.60 -9.75
N ARG A 29 15.67 -15.19 -10.59
CA ARG A 29 15.29 -16.60 -10.44
C ARG A 29 16.49 -17.52 -10.63
N ALA A 30 17.31 -17.29 -11.64
CA ALA A 30 18.54 -18.07 -11.83
C ALA A 30 19.56 -17.83 -10.70
N LEU A 31 19.62 -16.62 -10.13
CA LEU A 31 20.46 -16.33 -8.96
C LEU A 31 20.00 -17.11 -7.74
N TYR A 32 18.70 -17.18 -7.47
CA TYR A 32 18.11 -17.95 -6.37
C TYR A 32 18.55 -19.43 -6.39
N ASP A 33 18.64 -20.03 -7.60
CA ASP A 33 18.99 -21.44 -7.76
C ASP A 33 20.48 -21.73 -7.49
N VAL A 34 21.36 -20.73 -7.54
CA VAL A 34 22.82 -20.93 -7.43
C VAL A 34 23.44 -20.40 -6.15
N VAL A 35 22.78 -19.50 -5.44
CA VAL A 35 23.28 -18.97 -4.16
C VAL A 35 23.18 -20.01 -3.03
N GLN A 36 24.05 -19.89 -2.03
CA GLN A 36 24.22 -20.95 -1.03
C GLN A 36 23.61 -20.60 0.32
N THR A 37 23.57 -19.32 0.67
CA THR A 37 23.08 -18.86 1.96
C THR A 37 21.59 -18.53 1.93
N ALA A 38 20.92 -18.62 3.09
CA ALA A 38 19.53 -18.23 3.25
C ALA A 38 19.30 -16.74 2.91
N ASP A 39 20.20 -15.88 3.37
CA ASP A 39 20.13 -14.43 3.13
C ASP A 39 20.23 -14.09 1.63
N GLU A 40 21.15 -14.74 0.91
CA GLU A 40 21.29 -14.54 -0.54
C GLU A 40 20.05 -15.05 -1.28
N ARG A 41 19.47 -16.16 -0.86
CA ARG A 41 18.22 -16.69 -1.44
C ARG A 41 17.04 -15.75 -1.18
N ALA A 42 16.90 -15.27 0.04
CA ALA A 42 15.88 -14.29 0.38
C ALA A 42 16.03 -13.01 -0.46
N ALA A 43 17.25 -12.49 -0.60
CA ALA A 43 17.51 -11.32 -1.44
C ALA A 43 17.19 -11.55 -2.93
N ALA A 44 17.52 -12.73 -3.46
CA ALA A 44 17.22 -13.09 -4.85
C ALA A 44 15.69 -13.26 -5.06
N ALA A 45 14.98 -13.86 -4.11
CA ALA A 45 13.53 -14.00 -4.16
C ALA A 45 12.82 -12.63 -4.12
N THR A 46 13.23 -11.74 -3.20
CA THR A 46 12.72 -10.37 -3.13
C THR A 46 12.96 -9.61 -4.44
N GLY A 47 14.16 -9.74 -5.03
CA GLY A 47 14.48 -9.16 -6.33
C GLY A 47 13.60 -9.71 -7.46
N TYR A 48 13.32 -11.02 -7.44
CA TYR A 48 12.38 -11.66 -8.36
C TYR A 48 10.97 -11.09 -8.22
N PHE A 49 10.42 -11.09 -7.00
CA PHE A 49 9.09 -10.54 -6.72
C PHE A 49 8.94 -9.10 -7.22
N ARG A 50 9.84 -8.20 -6.80
CA ARG A 50 9.81 -6.79 -7.21
C ARG A 50 9.93 -6.60 -8.72
N SER A 51 10.71 -7.44 -9.40
CA SER A 51 10.85 -7.38 -10.86
C SER A 51 9.57 -7.82 -11.56
N VAL A 52 8.88 -8.86 -11.05
CA VAL A 52 7.60 -9.32 -11.59
C VAL A 52 6.51 -8.27 -11.36
N GLU A 53 6.44 -7.69 -10.16
CA GLU A 53 5.49 -6.63 -9.82
C GLU A 53 5.67 -5.41 -10.73
N ALA A 54 6.91 -4.96 -10.92
CA ALA A 54 7.23 -3.84 -11.82
C ALA A 54 6.90 -4.14 -13.29
N GLY A 55 6.85 -5.39 -13.68
CA GLY A 55 6.41 -5.84 -15.01
C GLY A 55 4.90 -5.69 -15.24
N GLY A 56 4.10 -5.50 -14.18
CA GLY A 56 2.68 -5.15 -14.25
C GLY A 56 1.72 -6.28 -14.59
N ASP A 57 2.16 -7.55 -14.61
CA ASP A 57 1.29 -8.71 -14.76
C ASP A 57 0.71 -9.12 -13.40
N ASP A 58 -0.58 -8.90 -13.19
CA ASP A 58 -1.25 -9.18 -11.93
C ASP A 58 -1.22 -10.67 -11.55
N ALA A 59 -1.36 -11.59 -12.51
CA ALA A 59 -1.34 -13.03 -12.23
C ALA A 59 0.07 -13.50 -11.82
N ALA A 60 1.09 -13.04 -12.55
CA ALA A 60 2.48 -13.33 -12.22
C ALA A 60 2.86 -12.71 -10.87
N THR A 61 2.40 -11.48 -10.58
CA THR A 61 2.66 -10.80 -9.30
C THR A 61 2.01 -11.54 -8.14
N LEU A 62 0.77 -12.01 -8.27
CA LEU A 62 0.11 -12.82 -7.24
C LEU A 62 0.89 -14.10 -6.93
N ALA A 63 1.39 -14.79 -7.95
CA ALA A 63 2.20 -16.00 -7.77
C ALA A 63 3.52 -15.69 -7.08
N ALA A 64 4.25 -14.66 -7.53
CA ALA A 64 5.52 -14.25 -6.94
C ALA A 64 5.36 -13.74 -5.49
N ALA A 65 4.27 -13.03 -5.19
CA ALA A 65 3.95 -12.56 -3.84
C ALA A 65 3.68 -13.74 -2.89
N ALA A 66 2.95 -14.76 -3.35
CA ALA A 66 2.71 -15.96 -2.56
C ALA A 66 4.01 -16.73 -2.25
N GLU A 67 4.93 -16.82 -3.21
CA GLU A 67 6.26 -17.39 -2.99
C GLU A 67 7.05 -16.59 -1.94
N GLU A 68 7.05 -15.25 -2.04
CA GLU A 68 7.77 -14.36 -1.11
C GLU A 68 7.20 -14.47 0.32
N GLU A 69 5.87 -14.47 0.48
CA GLU A 69 5.22 -14.62 1.79
C GLU A 69 5.50 -16.00 2.44
N ALA A 70 5.73 -17.04 1.65
CA ALA A 70 6.02 -18.40 2.14
C ALA A 70 7.47 -18.61 2.52
N LEU A 71 8.40 -17.71 2.18
CA LEU A 71 9.82 -17.85 2.50
C LEU A 71 10.08 -17.61 3.99
N PRO A 72 10.64 -18.59 4.73
CA PRO A 72 10.90 -18.42 6.16
C PRO A 72 11.91 -17.31 6.48
N ASP A 73 12.85 -17.08 5.56
CA ASP A 73 13.95 -16.14 5.70
C ASP A 73 13.69 -14.81 4.98
N ALA A 74 12.51 -14.62 4.38
CA ALA A 74 12.14 -13.34 3.79
C ALA A 74 12.08 -12.26 4.88
N GLY A 75 12.70 -11.13 4.61
CA GLY A 75 12.65 -9.98 5.53
C GLY A 75 11.23 -9.44 5.69
N THR A 76 10.91 -8.94 6.86
CA THR A 76 9.56 -8.40 7.18
C THR A 76 9.09 -7.34 6.18
N THR A 77 10.01 -6.54 5.64
CA THR A 77 9.70 -5.54 4.59
C THR A 77 9.23 -6.20 3.30
N ALA A 78 9.96 -7.23 2.81
CA ALA A 78 9.60 -7.91 1.58
C ALA A 78 8.28 -8.66 1.70
N GLN A 79 8.03 -9.33 2.82
CA GLN A 79 6.75 -9.98 3.09
C GLN A 79 5.59 -8.99 3.17
N ARG A 80 5.81 -7.81 3.74
CA ARG A 80 4.82 -6.72 3.79
C ARG A 80 4.51 -6.18 2.39
N GLU A 81 5.53 -5.90 1.58
CA GLU A 81 5.39 -5.46 0.18
C GLU A 81 4.58 -6.50 -0.63
N ALA A 82 4.92 -7.78 -0.53
CA ALA A 82 4.23 -8.87 -1.21
C ALA A 82 2.76 -8.98 -0.80
N LYS A 83 2.48 -8.92 0.50
CA LYS A 83 1.11 -8.93 1.04
C LYS A 83 0.31 -7.72 0.56
N PHE A 84 0.92 -6.54 0.53
CA PHE A 84 0.28 -5.32 0.05
C PHE A 84 -0.02 -5.37 -1.46
N ALA A 85 0.91 -5.85 -2.28
CA ALA A 85 0.69 -6.05 -3.71
C ALA A 85 -0.49 -6.99 -3.95
N ARG A 86 -0.56 -8.11 -3.23
CA ARG A 86 -1.66 -9.07 -3.31
C ARG A 86 -3.00 -8.44 -2.92
N ALA A 87 -3.06 -7.71 -1.81
CA ALA A 87 -4.26 -7.00 -1.38
C ALA A 87 -4.73 -5.97 -2.44
N THR A 88 -3.80 -5.25 -3.02
CA THR A 88 -4.08 -4.23 -4.04
C THR A 88 -4.63 -4.86 -5.33
N ILE A 89 -4.05 -5.95 -5.80
CA ILE A 89 -4.51 -6.67 -7.00
C ILE A 89 -5.91 -7.23 -6.75
N LEU A 90 -6.14 -7.88 -5.60
CA LEU A 90 -7.45 -8.42 -5.24
C LEU A 90 -8.52 -7.30 -5.21
N ARG A 91 -8.22 -6.15 -4.59
CA ARG A 91 -9.13 -5.01 -4.56
C ARG A 91 -9.44 -4.48 -5.97
N ARG A 92 -8.42 -4.29 -6.82
CA ARG A 92 -8.61 -3.84 -8.21
C ARG A 92 -9.46 -4.82 -9.02
N GLY A 93 -9.30 -6.11 -8.76
CA GLY A 93 -10.09 -7.18 -9.38
C GLY A 93 -11.50 -7.37 -8.79
N GLY A 94 -11.97 -6.46 -7.91
CA GLY A 94 -13.31 -6.55 -7.30
C GLY A 94 -13.45 -7.58 -6.17
N LYS A 95 -12.35 -8.22 -5.77
CA LYS A 95 -12.32 -9.24 -4.70
C LYS A 95 -12.12 -8.61 -3.32
N GLN A 96 -12.99 -7.65 -2.98
CA GLN A 96 -12.88 -6.86 -1.74
C GLN A 96 -12.87 -7.73 -0.47
N ALA A 97 -13.68 -8.79 -0.44
CA ALA A 97 -13.75 -9.70 0.70
C ALA A 97 -12.43 -10.45 0.96
N GLU A 98 -11.66 -10.76 -0.10
CA GLU A 98 -10.35 -11.39 0.00
C GLU A 98 -9.24 -10.37 0.35
N ALA A 99 -9.35 -9.13 -0.15
CA ALA A 99 -8.38 -8.07 0.09
C ALA A 99 -8.44 -7.51 1.53
N LEU A 100 -9.63 -7.37 2.10
CA LEU A 100 -9.85 -6.68 3.37
C LEU A 100 -9.10 -7.30 4.56
N PRO A 101 -9.03 -8.63 4.76
CA PRO A 101 -8.22 -9.23 5.82
C PRO A 101 -6.74 -8.86 5.73
N LEU A 102 -6.18 -8.79 4.52
CA LEU A 102 -4.77 -8.42 4.28
C LEU A 102 -4.52 -6.96 4.66
N TYR A 103 -5.42 -6.04 4.25
CA TYR A 103 -5.33 -4.64 4.64
C TYR A 103 -5.47 -4.46 6.16
N ARG A 104 -6.35 -5.22 6.83
CA ARG A 104 -6.47 -5.17 8.30
C ARG A 104 -5.19 -5.58 9.01
N GLU A 105 -4.50 -6.59 8.51
CA GLU A 105 -3.22 -7.01 9.06
C GLU A 105 -2.16 -5.92 8.87
N LEU A 106 -1.99 -5.44 7.64
CA LEU A 106 -1.02 -4.40 7.28
C LEU A 106 -1.28 -3.08 8.03
N SER A 107 -2.55 -2.71 8.27
CA SER A 107 -2.95 -1.48 8.96
C SER A 107 -2.49 -1.37 10.42
N ARG A 108 -1.90 -2.43 10.96
CA ARG A 108 -1.28 -2.39 12.30
C ARG A 108 0.02 -1.58 12.29
N GLU A 109 0.71 -1.52 11.15
CA GLU A 109 2.01 -0.89 10.95
C GLU A 109 1.91 0.45 10.20
N VAL A 110 1.10 1.38 10.68
CA VAL A 110 0.82 2.69 10.03
C VAL A 110 2.05 3.58 9.85
N LYS A 111 3.19 3.22 10.42
CA LYS A 111 4.47 3.90 10.20
C LYS A 111 5.09 3.55 8.84
N THR A 112 4.65 2.47 8.20
CA THR A 112 5.05 2.07 6.85
C THR A 112 4.07 2.62 5.82
N ALA A 113 4.52 2.78 4.57
CA ALA A 113 3.68 3.28 3.49
C ALA A 113 2.49 2.35 3.23
N GLU A 114 2.76 1.04 3.15
CA GLU A 114 1.76 0.00 2.93
C GLU A 114 0.75 -0.05 4.08
N GLY A 115 1.22 0.10 5.32
CA GLY A 115 0.37 0.10 6.50
C GLY A 115 -0.54 1.33 6.59
N ALA A 116 -0.02 2.50 6.24
CA ALA A 116 -0.80 3.74 6.21
C ALA A 116 -1.90 3.71 5.13
N GLU A 117 -1.55 3.29 3.91
CA GLU A 117 -2.56 3.09 2.87
C GLU A 117 -3.57 2.04 3.29
N SER A 118 -3.11 0.92 3.85
CA SER A 118 -4.00 -0.16 4.30
C SER A 118 -4.98 0.31 5.37
N ALA A 119 -4.57 1.16 6.30
CA ALA A 119 -5.47 1.75 7.30
C ALA A 119 -6.60 2.54 6.63
N TYR A 120 -6.26 3.37 5.63
CA TYR A 120 -7.25 4.09 4.85
C TYR A 120 -8.18 3.13 4.08
N ARG A 121 -7.65 2.06 3.45
CA ARG A 121 -8.46 1.08 2.71
C ARG A 121 -9.46 0.35 3.62
N VAL A 122 -9.09 0.08 4.87
CA VAL A 122 -10.01 -0.49 5.86
C VAL A 122 -11.12 0.51 6.20
N ILE A 123 -10.81 1.80 6.40
CA ILE A 123 -11.79 2.86 6.62
C ILE A 123 -12.74 2.96 5.43
N GLU A 124 -12.21 3.05 4.21
CA GLU A 124 -12.97 3.12 2.95
C GLU A 124 -13.95 1.93 2.80
N ALA A 125 -13.47 0.71 3.07
CA ALA A 125 -14.31 -0.49 3.00
C ALA A 125 -15.41 -0.50 4.07
N THR A 126 -15.12 -0.01 5.28
CA THR A 126 -16.09 0.09 6.38
C THR A 126 -17.19 1.09 6.05
N LEU A 127 -16.82 2.25 5.48
CA LEU A 127 -17.79 3.24 4.98
C LEU A 127 -18.64 2.68 3.84
N GLY A 128 -18.02 1.98 2.90
CA GLY A 128 -18.73 1.32 1.79
C GLY A 128 -19.72 0.25 2.27
N GLY A 129 -19.48 -0.35 3.43
CA GLY A 129 -20.41 -1.24 4.13
C GLY A 129 -21.52 -0.53 4.92
N GLY A 130 -21.52 0.80 4.94
CA GLY A 130 -22.56 1.61 5.64
C GLY A 130 -22.30 1.83 7.13
N ASP A 131 -21.19 1.37 7.69
CA ASP A 131 -20.88 1.54 9.11
C ASP A 131 -20.03 2.80 9.38
N ALA A 132 -20.67 3.96 9.33
CA ALA A 132 -20.02 5.25 9.55
C ALA A 132 -19.46 5.39 11.00
N ALA A 133 -20.08 4.77 11.99
CA ALA A 133 -19.62 4.85 13.38
C ALA A 133 -18.32 4.05 13.59
N ALA A 134 -18.24 2.84 13.02
CA ALA A 134 -17.02 2.06 13.06
C ALA A 134 -15.90 2.74 12.24
N ALA A 135 -16.22 3.33 11.10
CA ALA A 135 -15.25 4.07 10.29
C ALA A 135 -14.67 5.28 11.04
N GLU A 136 -15.52 6.06 11.74
CA GLU A 136 -15.08 7.17 12.57
C GLU A 136 -14.11 6.70 13.67
N THR A 137 -14.41 5.60 14.35
CA THR A 137 -13.51 4.99 15.33
C THR A 137 -12.16 4.61 14.73
N LEU A 138 -12.15 4.03 13.54
CA LEU A 138 -10.92 3.65 12.83
C LEU A 138 -10.10 4.87 12.41
N ILE A 139 -10.74 5.98 12.01
CA ILE A 139 -10.06 7.22 11.64
C ILE A 139 -9.32 7.80 12.86
N PHE A 140 -9.98 7.89 14.01
CA PHE A 140 -9.32 8.37 15.23
C PHE A 140 -8.19 7.46 15.68
N ALA A 141 -8.38 6.15 15.63
CA ALA A 141 -7.32 5.19 15.95
C ALA A 141 -6.12 5.31 15.00
N PHE A 142 -6.35 5.59 13.71
CA PHE A 142 -5.28 5.84 12.75
C PHE A 142 -4.53 7.13 13.05
N ALA A 143 -5.25 8.21 13.35
CA ALA A 143 -4.65 9.50 13.72
C ALA A 143 -3.82 9.41 15.00
N GLU A 144 -4.33 8.73 16.03
CA GLU A 144 -3.64 8.55 17.32
C GLU A 144 -2.31 7.81 17.17
N LYS A 145 -2.22 6.83 16.28
CA LYS A 145 -0.97 6.12 15.98
C LYS A 145 0.11 7.01 15.37
N GLY A 146 -0.23 8.17 14.84
CA GLY A 146 0.69 9.17 14.32
C GLY A 146 1.52 8.69 13.14
N SER A 147 0.88 8.40 12.00
CA SER A 147 1.55 8.01 10.76
C SER A 147 2.34 9.19 10.16
N PRO A 148 3.57 8.96 9.62
CA PRO A 148 4.30 9.98 8.86
C PRO A 148 3.76 10.16 7.43
N HIS A 149 2.86 9.30 6.97
CA HIS A 149 2.30 9.30 5.62
C HIS A 149 1.09 10.24 5.54
N ALA A 150 1.36 11.56 5.50
CA ALA A 150 0.38 12.63 5.58
C ALA A 150 -0.78 12.49 4.58
N TYR A 151 -0.52 11.99 3.37
CA TYR A 151 -1.55 11.79 2.34
C TYR A 151 -2.70 10.89 2.84
N TRP A 152 -2.38 9.73 3.40
CA TRP A 152 -3.38 8.77 3.86
C TRP A 152 -4.10 9.25 5.11
N VAL A 153 -3.41 9.97 5.98
CA VAL A 153 -4.03 10.62 7.14
C VAL A 153 -5.03 11.68 6.68
N ALA A 154 -4.66 12.52 5.73
CA ALA A 154 -5.55 13.54 5.18
C ALA A 154 -6.76 12.94 4.46
N LYS A 155 -6.59 11.85 3.69
CA LYS A 155 -7.71 11.09 3.10
C LYS A 155 -8.67 10.56 4.16
N ALA A 156 -8.16 10.08 5.30
CA ALA A 156 -8.99 9.64 6.42
C ALA A 156 -9.78 10.82 7.04
N TYR A 157 -9.15 11.99 7.17
CA TYR A 157 -9.86 13.19 7.67
C TYR A 157 -10.89 13.73 6.68
N ILE A 158 -10.67 13.62 5.36
CA ILE A 158 -11.72 13.91 4.37
C ILE A 158 -12.92 12.98 4.59
N ALA A 159 -12.68 11.69 4.78
CA ALA A 159 -13.74 10.72 5.08
C ALA A 159 -14.48 11.06 6.40
N LEU A 160 -13.77 11.56 7.44
CA LEU A 160 -14.38 12.03 8.68
C LEU A 160 -15.31 13.22 8.42
N GLY A 161 -14.89 14.19 7.64
CA GLY A 161 -15.73 15.31 7.24
C GLY A 161 -16.97 14.87 6.45
N ASP A 162 -16.82 13.86 5.56
CA ASP A 162 -17.94 13.27 4.82
C ASP A 162 -18.93 12.56 5.77
N ILE A 163 -18.44 11.90 6.86
CA ILE A 163 -19.29 11.31 7.90
C ILE A 163 -20.10 12.39 8.62
N TYR A 164 -19.48 13.49 9.04
CA TYR A 164 -20.18 14.59 9.70
C TYR A 164 -21.21 15.26 8.78
N ALA A 165 -20.84 15.48 7.51
CA ALA A 165 -21.77 16.02 6.50
C ALA A 165 -22.98 15.10 6.29
N GLY A 166 -22.78 13.78 6.29
CA GLY A 166 -23.85 12.78 6.18
C GLY A 166 -24.76 12.70 7.40
N ARG A 167 -24.36 13.28 8.54
CA ARG A 167 -25.16 13.42 9.76
C ARG A 167 -25.81 14.82 9.89
N ASP A 168 -25.76 15.62 8.83
CA ASP A 168 -26.20 17.02 8.82
C ASP A 168 -25.41 17.93 9.81
N ASP A 169 -24.27 17.50 10.31
CA ASP A 169 -23.38 18.29 11.14
C ASP A 169 -22.39 19.09 10.27
N SER A 170 -22.95 20.10 9.58
CA SER A 170 -22.19 20.97 8.68
C SER A 170 -21.09 21.77 9.39
N PHE A 171 -21.22 22.02 10.70
CA PHE A 171 -20.21 22.71 11.48
C PHE A 171 -18.95 21.86 11.63
N GLN A 172 -19.10 20.62 12.12
CA GLN A 172 -17.98 19.68 12.29
C GLN A 172 -17.37 19.30 10.92
N ALA A 173 -18.21 19.07 9.92
CA ALA A 173 -17.75 18.77 8.57
C ALA A 173 -16.82 19.87 8.03
N ARG A 174 -17.29 21.13 8.13
CA ARG A 174 -16.51 22.30 7.69
C ARG A 174 -15.20 22.44 8.47
N ALA A 175 -15.25 22.33 9.81
CA ALA A 175 -14.07 22.44 10.66
C ALA A 175 -13.03 21.37 10.29
N THR A 176 -13.48 20.14 10.05
CA THR A 176 -12.61 19.01 9.65
C THR A 176 -11.95 19.27 8.30
N TYR A 177 -12.69 19.67 7.27
CA TYR A 177 -12.09 19.99 5.97
C TYR A 177 -11.17 21.22 6.03
N GLN A 178 -11.55 22.24 6.81
CA GLN A 178 -10.75 23.45 6.96
C GLN A 178 -9.40 23.13 7.62
N SER A 179 -9.37 22.23 8.61
CA SER A 179 -8.11 21.82 9.24
C SER A 179 -7.12 21.21 8.24
N ILE A 180 -7.63 20.51 7.21
CA ILE A 180 -6.80 19.99 6.11
C ILE A 180 -6.28 21.15 5.26
N VAL A 181 -7.16 22.09 4.87
CA VAL A 181 -6.77 23.25 4.06
C VAL A 181 -5.67 24.08 4.72
N ASP A 182 -5.75 24.23 6.05
CA ASP A 182 -4.83 25.08 6.82
C ASP A 182 -3.54 24.35 7.23
N GLY A 183 -3.59 23.04 7.42
CA GLY A 183 -2.49 22.27 8.02
C GLY A 183 -1.79 21.28 7.10
N TYR A 184 -2.35 20.95 5.93
CA TYR A 184 -1.75 20.00 5.01
C TYR A 184 -0.68 20.67 4.15
N ALA A 185 0.59 20.28 4.38
CA ALA A 185 1.74 20.94 3.76
C ALA A 185 2.13 20.43 2.34
N PRO A 186 1.94 19.12 1.97
CA PRO A 186 2.27 18.67 0.62
C PRO A 186 1.47 19.42 -0.44
N ALA A 187 2.16 19.91 -1.49
CA ALA A 187 1.53 20.61 -2.59
C ALA A 187 1.23 19.64 -3.75
N ASP A 188 0.19 19.96 -4.52
CA ASP A 188 -0.14 19.38 -5.83
C ASP A 188 -0.53 17.89 -5.87
N ASP A 189 -0.89 17.27 -4.75
CA ASP A 189 -1.44 15.91 -4.70
C ASP A 189 -2.98 15.85 -4.68
N GLY A 190 -3.63 17.01 -4.79
CA GLY A 190 -5.08 17.15 -4.88
C GLY A 190 -5.83 17.17 -3.54
N ILE A 191 -5.20 16.87 -2.41
CA ILE A 191 -5.84 16.80 -1.09
C ILE A 191 -6.51 18.12 -0.68
N VAL A 192 -5.77 19.23 -0.78
CA VAL A 192 -6.32 20.56 -0.43
C VAL A 192 -7.47 20.97 -1.36
N ALA A 193 -7.34 20.65 -2.65
CA ALA A 193 -8.41 20.93 -3.62
C ALA A 193 -9.67 20.10 -3.32
N GLU A 194 -9.51 18.82 -2.94
CA GLU A 194 -10.59 17.94 -2.54
C GLU A 194 -11.31 18.48 -1.29
N ALA A 195 -10.57 18.89 -0.25
CA ALA A 195 -11.13 19.48 0.96
C ALA A 195 -11.90 20.78 0.68
N LYS A 196 -11.34 21.69 -0.12
CA LYS A 196 -12.03 22.93 -0.54
C LYS A 196 -13.32 22.65 -1.29
N ALA A 197 -13.33 21.68 -2.20
CA ALA A 197 -14.53 21.29 -2.95
C ALA A 197 -15.64 20.74 -2.01
N ARG A 198 -15.28 20.04 -0.94
CA ARG A 198 -16.22 19.58 0.11
C ARG A 198 -16.82 20.78 0.88
N ILE A 199 -16.00 21.76 1.25
CA ILE A 199 -16.47 22.97 1.94
C ILE A 199 -17.49 23.74 1.07
N GLU A 200 -17.22 23.86 -0.22
CA GLU A 200 -18.14 24.55 -1.14
C GLU A 200 -19.49 23.82 -1.29
N LYS A 201 -19.49 22.49 -1.22
CA LYS A 201 -20.74 21.70 -1.23
C LYS A 201 -21.60 21.90 0.01
N LEU A 202 -21.01 22.19 1.18
CA LEU A 202 -21.74 22.46 2.43
C LEU A 202 -22.46 23.81 2.43
N LYS A 203 -22.15 24.70 1.47
CA LYS A 203 -22.81 26.03 1.36
C LYS A 203 -24.15 25.98 0.62
N LYS A 204 -24.47 24.85 -0.01
CA LYS A 204 -25.71 24.65 -0.78
C LYS A 204 -26.74 23.89 0.03
#